data_840bf4ac926a08a78b6ade2650515694
#
_entry.id   840bf4ac926a08a78b6ade2650515694
#
_cell.length_a   1.000
_cell.length_b   1.000
_cell.length_c   1.000
_cell.angle_alpha   90.00
_cell.angle_beta   90.00
_cell.angle_gamma   90.00
#
_symmetry.space_group_name_H-M   'P 1'
#
loop_
_entity.id
_entity.type
_entity.pdbx_description
1 polymer ?
#
loop_
_entity_poly.entity_id
_entity_poly.type
_entity_poly.pdbx_seq_one_letter_code
_entity_poly.pdbx_strand_id
1 'polypeptide(L)'
;VPFAGLAQMIPTAALAGLLIMIGLRLVNRAHIETAKLTGDLAVYLITIVSVVFLNLLEGVAIGLALAIALTVWRVVRTKIHAEPASQNDWLVTIEGSCTFLSLPKLTKTLATVPADADATVELSVDFIDHAAHQAIEDWCRQHRAAGNTVELHDLGAVEMDSAVLGPPIRSFTPFDKRSGVVPWSSWQPQDTPSVLHGLAAYHRRTAPVLRPHMQDLTESQNPETLFLTCADSRVVPNVITSSGPGDLFTVRNVGNIIPADQVDESIEAAIAFAVDKLNVTSIVVCGHSSCGAMTAMLGKTDAGDEHLESWLAHGSPSIEAFDDGRHPVAQSAAEAGFGAVDQLSMVNVAVQVQTLQSHPLGRRVNVIGLFYDIASAAVLKVTPTHIEALVDAA
;
A
#
# COMPACT_ATOMS: atom_id res chain seq x y z
N VAL A 1 14.12 53.97 37.17
CA VAL A 1 13.33 52.71 37.22
C VAL A 1 13.45 52.20 38.67
N PRO A 2 12.36 52.09 39.48
CA PRO A 2 12.46 51.87 40.91
C PRO A 2 12.99 50.48 41.34
N PHE A 3 13.27 49.55 40.43
CA PHE A 3 13.71 48.20 40.76
C PHE A 3 15.16 47.88 40.31
N ALA A 4 15.92 48.87 39.78
CA ALA A 4 17.28 48.62 39.28
C ALA A 4 18.26 48.20 40.40
N GLY A 5 18.09 48.69 41.63
CA GLY A 5 18.92 48.34 42.78
C GLY A 5 18.69 46.91 43.30
N LEU A 6 17.49 46.39 43.21
CA LEU A 6 17.16 45.02 43.60
C LEU A 6 17.72 43.98 42.60
N ALA A 7 17.75 44.33 41.32
CA ALA A 7 18.32 43.44 40.29
C ALA A 7 19.86 43.29 40.41
N GLN A 8 20.56 44.31 40.94
CA GLN A 8 22.00 44.26 41.18
C GLN A 8 22.40 43.38 42.38
N MET A 9 21.45 43.03 43.26
CA MET A 9 21.71 42.16 44.43
C MET A 9 21.57 40.65 44.08
N ILE A 10 21.14 40.30 42.85
CA ILE A 10 21.04 38.92 42.44
C ILE A 10 22.43 38.42 42.10
N PRO A 11 22.96 37.35 42.75
CA PRO A 11 24.26 36.78 42.38
C PRO A 11 24.23 36.31 40.94
N THR A 12 25.28 36.69 40.17
CA THR A 12 25.41 36.28 38.76
C THR A 12 25.36 34.77 38.59
N ALA A 13 25.80 34.01 39.59
CA ALA A 13 25.71 32.54 39.61
C ALA A 13 24.22 32.05 39.66
N ALA A 14 23.33 32.76 40.36
CA ALA A 14 21.89 32.41 40.41
C ALA A 14 21.19 32.68 39.05
N LEU A 15 21.54 33.79 38.38
CA LEU A 15 21.08 34.11 37.03
C LEU A 15 21.60 33.11 36.01
N ALA A 16 22.85 32.71 36.09
CA ALA A 16 23.44 31.69 35.22
C ALA A 16 22.76 30.33 35.43
N GLY A 17 22.49 29.92 36.68
CA GLY A 17 21.79 28.69 36.98
C GLY A 17 20.36 28.67 36.46
N LEU A 18 19.63 29.79 36.55
CA LEU A 18 18.29 29.95 36.03
C LEU A 18 18.25 29.84 34.50
N LEU A 19 19.19 30.51 33.83
CA LEU A 19 19.33 30.46 32.36
C LEU A 19 19.67 29.06 31.86
N ILE A 20 20.55 28.33 32.55
CA ILE A 20 20.88 26.93 32.23
C ILE A 20 19.63 26.05 32.39
N MET A 21 18.87 26.21 33.47
CA MET A 21 17.68 25.44 33.74
C MET A 21 16.56 25.71 32.69
N ILE A 22 16.40 26.97 32.27
CA ILE A 22 15.47 27.35 31.20
C ILE A 22 15.94 26.76 29.88
N GLY A 23 17.24 26.85 29.57
CA GLY A 23 17.83 26.27 28.36
C GLY A 23 17.62 24.75 28.27
N LEU A 24 17.83 24.02 29.37
CA LEU A 24 17.60 22.58 29.43
C LEU A 24 16.12 22.20 29.24
N ARG A 25 15.18 23.02 29.73
CA ARG A 25 13.72 22.80 29.51
C ARG A 25 13.28 23.10 28.09
N LEU A 26 13.95 23.96 27.37
CA LEU A 26 13.67 24.27 25.97
C LEU A 26 14.15 23.17 25.01
N VAL A 27 15.06 22.28 25.44
CA VAL A 27 15.47 21.12 24.65
C VAL A 27 14.36 20.06 24.64
N ASN A 28 13.59 20.03 23.57
CA ASN A 28 12.52 19.05 23.40
C ASN A 28 13.09 17.76 22.79
N ARG A 29 13.00 16.66 23.53
CA ARG A 29 13.47 15.34 23.07
C ARG A 29 12.77 14.88 21.76
N ALA A 30 11.52 15.23 21.56
CA ALA A 30 10.77 14.92 20.36
C ALA A 30 11.41 15.55 19.10
N HIS A 31 11.95 16.78 19.22
CA HIS A 31 12.65 17.43 18.11
C HIS A 31 13.96 16.73 17.75
N ILE A 32 14.68 16.19 18.74
CA ILE A 32 15.91 15.42 18.50
C ILE A 32 15.61 14.09 17.82
N GLU A 33 14.53 13.41 18.24
CA GLU A 33 14.08 12.17 17.60
C GLU A 33 13.63 12.41 16.17
N THR A 34 12.86 13.48 15.93
CA THR A 34 12.47 13.88 14.58
C THR A 34 13.68 14.18 13.71
N ALA A 35 14.66 14.96 14.22
CA ALA A 35 15.89 15.27 13.48
C ALA A 35 16.74 14.03 13.17
N LYS A 36 16.72 13.01 14.04
CA LYS A 36 17.34 11.69 13.74
C LYS A 36 16.62 10.96 12.61
N LEU A 37 15.28 10.96 12.63
CA LEU A 37 14.46 10.29 11.63
C LEU A 37 14.56 10.96 10.24
N THR A 38 14.60 12.29 10.21
CA THR A 38 14.73 13.07 8.96
C THR A 38 16.16 13.14 8.44
N GLY A 39 17.16 12.70 9.23
CA GLY A 39 18.57 12.81 8.88
C GLY A 39 19.13 14.23 9.01
N ASP A 40 18.45 15.14 9.73
CA ASP A 40 18.83 16.54 9.93
C ASP A 40 19.60 16.77 11.23
N LEU A 41 19.96 15.68 11.93
CA LEU A 41 20.68 15.75 13.20
C LEU A 41 21.99 16.55 13.08
N ALA A 42 22.70 16.42 11.95
CA ALA A 42 23.92 17.17 11.71
C ALA A 42 23.68 18.68 11.64
N VAL A 43 22.60 19.12 10.97
CA VAL A 43 22.18 20.53 10.91
C VAL A 43 21.87 21.03 12.32
N TYR A 44 21.11 20.26 13.08
CA TYR A 44 20.71 20.59 14.44
C TYR A 44 21.95 20.79 15.37
N LEU A 45 22.89 19.83 15.32
CA LEU A 45 24.12 19.92 16.14
C LEU A 45 25.01 21.07 15.73
N ILE A 46 25.26 21.27 14.43
CA ILE A 46 26.10 22.36 13.93
C ILE A 46 25.47 23.72 14.28
N THR A 47 24.14 23.86 14.16
CA THR A 47 23.44 25.09 14.55
C THR A 47 23.65 25.39 16.04
N ILE A 48 23.47 24.41 16.94
CA ILE A 48 23.68 24.59 18.38
C ILE A 48 25.13 25.00 18.67
N VAL A 49 26.08 24.28 18.11
CA VAL A 49 27.50 24.59 18.32
C VAL A 49 27.82 25.99 17.83
N SER A 50 27.34 26.37 16.65
CA SER A 50 27.57 27.70 16.08
C SER A 50 26.93 28.81 16.93
N VAL A 51 25.74 28.61 17.45
CA VAL A 51 25.05 29.57 18.34
C VAL A 51 25.82 29.74 19.66
N VAL A 52 26.39 28.66 20.21
CA VAL A 52 27.13 28.69 21.48
C VAL A 52 28.49 29.35 21.33
N PHE A 53 29.22 29.09 20.24
CA PHE A 53 30.62 29.56 20.08
C PHE A 53 30.77 30.88 19.32
N LEU A 54 29.79 31.28 18.52
CA LEU A 54 29.78 32.55 17.78
C LEU A 54 28.78 33.52 18.40
N ASN A 55 27.58 33.57 17.83
CA ASN A 55 26.44 34.29 18.37
C ASN A 55 25.14 33.74 17.74
N LEU A 56 24.00 34.19 18.28
CA LEU A 56 22.67 33.70 17.84
C LEU A 56 22.46 33.93 16.33
N LEU A 57 22.79 35.13 15.84
CA LEU A 57 22.50 35.50 14.45
C LEU A 57 23.36 34.69 13.46
N GLU A 58 24.67 34.62 13.74
CA GLU A 58 25.59 33.84 12.89
C GLU A 58 25.33 32.36 12.95
N GLY A 59 25.03 31.82 14.14
CA GLY A 59 24.72 30.41 14.32
C GLY A 59 23.47 29.97 13.58
N VAL A 60 22.40 30.79 13.63
CA VAL A 60 21.17 30.53 12.86
C VAL A 60 21.41 30.66 11.36
N ALA A 61 22.18 31.65 10.92
CA ALA A 61 22.51 31.80 9.51
C ALA A 61 23.32 30.61 8.95
N ILE A 62 24.30 30.10 9.71
CA ILE A 62 25.05 28.88 9.34
C ILE A 62 24.12 27.66 9.27
N GLY A 63 23.27 27.47 10.29
CA GLY A 63 22.33 26.37 10.32
C GLY A 63 21.34 26.39 9.14
N LEU A 64 20.83 27.58 8.82
CA LEU A 64 19.92 27.77 7.68
C LEU A 64 20.62 27.50 6.34
N ALA A 65 21.83 28.04 6.16
CA ALA A 65 22.62 27.79 4.95
C ALA A 65 22.91 26.29 4.76
N LEU A 66 23.28 25.59 5.83
CA LEU A 66 23.52 24.15 5.81
C LEU A 66 22.23 23.36 5.53
N ALA A 67 21.10 23.75 6.13
CA ALA A 67 19.79 23.14 5.86
C ALA A 67 19.40 23.28 4.39
N ILE A 68 19.55 24.48 3.81
CA ILE A 68 19.28 24.73 2.39
C ILE A 68 20.22 23.89 1.51
N ALA A 69 21.51 23.86 1.81
CA ALA A 69 22.49 23.10 1.04
C ALA A 69 22.20 21.60 1.05
N LEU A 70 21.85 21.03 2.21
CA LEU A 70 21.49 19.62 2.35
C LEU A 70 20.15 19.30 1.66
N THR A 71 19.17 20.20 1.74
CA THR A 71 17.88 20.03 1.05
C THR A 71 18.08 20.04 -0.46
N VAL A 72 18.83 21.00 -0.99
CA VAL A 72 19.18 21.04 -2.42
C VAL A 72 19.96 19.79 -2.83
N TRP A 73 20.93 19.36 -2.04
CA TRP A 73 21.70 18.14 -2.31
C TRP A 73 20.85 16.86 -2.30
N ARG A 74 19.86 16.76 -1.40
CA ARG A 74 18.88 15.64 -1.38
C ARG A 74 17.95 15.65 -2.58
N VAL A 75 17.44 16.83 -2.97
CA VAL A 75 16.54 17.01 -4.13
C VAL A 75 17.27 16.71 -5.45
N VAL A 76 18.57 16.99 -5.53
CA VAL A 76 19.38 16.76 -6.75
C VAL A 76 19.85 15.29 -6.87
N ARG A 77 19.70 14.47 -5.84
CA ARG A 77 20.10 13.05 -5.89
C ARG A 77 19.14 12.23 -6.73
N THR A 78 19.35 12.26 -8.03
CA THR A 78 18.73 11.33 -8.97
C THR A 78 19.65 10.12 -9.16
N LYS A 79 19.13 8.92 -9.02
CA LYS A 79 19.82 7.70 -9.41
C LYS A 79 19.37 7.37 -10.82
N ILE A 80 20.31 7.38 -11.76
CA ILE A 80 20.07 7.06 -13.16
C ILE A 80 21.07 5.99 -13.53
N HIS A 81 20.56 4.83 -13.95
CA HIS A 81 21.35 3.67 -14.36
C HIS A 81 20.83 3.18 -15.70
N ALA A 82 21.74 2.68 -16.54
CA ALA A 82 21.41 1.93 -17.74
C ALA A 82 22.21 0.64 -17.71
N GLU A 83 21.55 -0.48 -17.87
CA GLU A 83 22.17 -1.80 -17.85
C GLU A 83 21.55 -2.70 -18.93
N PRO A 84 22.32 -3.64 -19.53
CA PRO A 84 21.77 -4.59 -20.47
C PRO A 84 20.83 -5.55 -19.75
N ALA A 85 19.58 -5.64 -20.20
CA ALA A 85 18.58 -6.57 -19.69
C ALA A 85 18.64 -7.93 -20.43
N SER A 86 18.97 -7.90 -21.74
CA SER A 86 19.22 -9.08 -22.57
C SER A 86 20.23 -8.78 -23.70
N GLN A 87 20.44 -9.70 -24.66
CA GLN A 87 21.41 -9.51 -25.73
C GLN A 87 21.19 -8.24 -26.59
N ASN A 88 19.95 -7.75 -26.70
CA ASN A 88 19.63 -6.57 -27.50
C ASN A 88 18.66 -5.62 -26.81
N ASP A 89 18.41 -5.80 -25.51
CA ASP A 89 17.47 -4.98 -24.75
C ASP A 89 18.17 -4.32 -23.55
N TRP A 90 17.96 -3.03 -23.37
CA TRP A 90 18.56 -2.21 -22.32
C TRP A 90 17.50 -1.67 -21.38
N LEU A 91 17.77 -1.74 -20.10
CA LEU A 91 16.94 -1.17 -19.05
C LEU A 91 17.57 0.13 -18.56
N VAL A 92 16.82 1.23 -18.69
CA VAL A 92 17.19 2.54 -18.15
C VAL A 92 16.29 2.82 -16.96
N THR A 93 16.85 2.87 -15.77
CA THR A 93 16.11 3.18 -14.53
C THR A 93 16.44 4.59 -14.04
N ILE A 94 15.40 5.40 -13.83
CA ILE A 94 15.50 6.77 -13.33
C ILE A 94 14.72 6.86 -12.02
N GLU A 95 15.43 7.07 -10.88
CA GLU A 95 14.83 7.10 -9.55
C GLU A 95 15.07 8.46 -8.85
N GLY A 96 14.08 8.90 -8.06
CA GLY A 96 14.14 10.11 -7.23
C GLY A 96 13.70 11.37 -7.97
N SER A 97 14.26 12.54 -7.65
CA SER A 97 13.85 13.81 -8.25
C SER A 97 14.68 14.14 -9.49
N CYS A 98 14.07 14.04 -10.66
CA CYS A 98 14.72 14.32 -11.94
C CYS A 98 14.48 15.78 -12.35
N THR A 99 15.51 16.62 -12.22
CA THR A 99 15.47 18.05 -12.50
C THR A 99 16.52 18.44 -13.52
N PHE A 100 16.45 19.70 -14.02
CA PHE A 100 17.45 20.23 -14.94
C PHE A 100 18.89 20.08 -14.42
N LEU A 101 19.09 20.00 -13.11
CA LEU A 101 20.40 19.76 -12.49
C LEU A 101 20.91 18.33 -12.73
N SER A 102 20.01 17.39 -12.96
CA SER A 102 20.35 16.00 -13.30
C SER A 102 20.53 15.74 -14.79
N LEU A 103 20.21 16.71 -15.66
CA LEU A 103 20.33 16.59 -17.13
C LEU A 103 21.71 16.08 -17.61
N PRO A 104 22.85 16.60 -17.10
CA PRO A 104 24.16 16.11 -17.56
C PRO A 104 24.36 14.61 -17.27
N LYS A 105 23.86 14.14 -16.12
CA LYS A 105 23.93 12.73 -15.75
C LYS A 105 22.95 11.91 -16.55
N LEU A 106 21.72 12.39 -16.76
CA LEU A 106 20.68 11.76 -17.57
C LEU A 106 21.18 11.55 -19.01
N THR A 107 21.62 12.62 -19.68
CA THR A 107 22.11 12.56 -21.04
C THR A 107 23.32 11.62 -21.18
N LYS A 108 24.25 11.66 -20.21
CA LYS A 108 25.40 10.75 -20.21
C LYS A 108 24.99 9.30 -20.07
N THR A 109 24.02 9.00 -19.19
CA THR A 109 23.56 7.62 -19.00
C THR A 109 22.75 7.13 -20.20
N LEU A 110 21.86 7.94 -20.77
CA LEU A 110 21.12 7.60 -21.98
C LEU A 110 22.04 7.36 -23.18
N ALA A 111 23.16 8.08 -23.27
CA ALA A 111 24.18 7.87 -24.30
C ALA A 111 24.98 6.56 -24.15
N THR A 112 24.87 5.83 -23.05
CA THR A 112 25.48 4.51 -22.88
C THR A 112 24.68 3.39 -23.53
N VAL A 113 23.40 3.63 -23.84
CA VAL A 113 22.54 2.68 -24.56
C VAL A 113 22.96 2.66 -26.02
N PRO A 114 23.29 1.49 -26.60
CA PRO A 114 23.65 1.37 -28.01
C PRO A 114 22.53 1.85 -28.92
N ALA A 115 22.89 2.48 -30.03
CA ALA A 115 21.93 3.07 -30.96
C ALA A 115 21.08 2.04 -31.72
N ASP A 116 21.48 0.77 -31.71
CA ASP A 116 20.83 -0.37 -32.33
C ASP A 116 20.14 -1.33 -31.35
N ALA A 117 20.06 -0.96 -30.08
CA ALA A 117 19.41 -1.77 -29.05
C ALA A 117 17.98 -1.29 -28.78
N ASP A 118 17.09 -2.21 -28.44
CA ASP A 118 15.80 -1.90 -27.85
C ASP A 118 15.99 -1.39 -26.41
N ALA A 119 15.09 -0.59 -25.91
CA ALA A 119 15.23 0.01 -24.58
C ALA A 119 13.91 0.09 -23.82
N THR A 120 13.95 -0.26 -22.56
CA THR A 120 12.88 -0.02 -21.59
C THR A 120 13.32 1.09 -20.63
N VAL A 121 12.61 2.21 -20.62
CA VAL A 121 12.86 3.31 -19.70
C VAL A 121 11.86 3.26 -18.55
N GLU A 122 12.35 3.01 -17.34
CA GLU A 122 11.56 2.96 -16.12
C GLU A 122 11.74 4.27 -15.32
N LEU A 123 10.66 5.00 -15.15
CA LEU A 123 10.61 6.22 -14.34
C LEU A 123 10.01 5.91 -12.98
N SER A 124 10.81 5.98 -11.93
CA SER A 124 10.37 5.93 -10.53
C SER A 124 10.75 7.24 -9.86
N VAL A 125 10.08 8.33 -10.29
CA VAL A 125 10.45 9.70 -9.91
C VAL A 125 9.42 10.32 -8.96
N ASP A 126 9.92 10.95 -7.89
CA ASP A 126 9.08 11.74 -6.99
C ASP A 126 8.71 13.11 -7.59
N PHE A 127 9.55 13.58 -8.51
CA PHE A 127 9.40 14.84 -9.20
C PHE A 127 10.20 14.82 -10.50
N ILE A 128 9.59 15.31 -11.59
CA ILE A 128 10.27 15.55 -12.86
C ILE A 128 9.96 16.97 -13.33
N ASP A 129 10.97 17.73 -13.73
CA ASP A 129 10.75 19.03 -14.32
C ASP A 129 10.60 18.93 -15.85
N HIS A 130 10.11 20.01 -16.45
CA HIS A 130 9.86 20.08 -17.89
C HIS A 130 11.11 19.77 -18.73
N ALA A 131 12.28 20.26 -18.31
CA ALA A 131 13.52 20.08 -19.06
C ALA A 131 14.00 18.61 -19.04
N ALA A 132 13.89 17.94 -17.89
CA ALA A 132 14.21 16.52 -17.77
C ALA A 132 13.22 15.64 -18.53
N HIS A 133 11.93 15.95 -18.44
CA HIS A 133 10.87 15.29 -19.19
C HIS A 133 11.13 15.37 -20.71
N GLN A 134 11.35 16.60 -21.22
CA GLN A 134 11.61 16.83 -22.63
C GLN A 134 12.88 16.09 -23.13
N ALA A 135 13.94 16.04 -22.31
CA ALA A 135 15.16 15.33 -22.65
C ALA A 135 14.93 13.80 -22.79
N ILE A 136 14.09 13.22 -21.92
CA ILE A 136 13.72 11.79 -22.01
C ILE A 136 12.86 11.55 -23.26
N GLU A 137 11.85 12.37 -23.51
CA GLU A 137 11.01 12.23 -24.70
C GLU A 137 11.80 12.38 -26.00
N ASP A 138 12.69 13.37 -26.09
CA ASP A 138 13.51 13.58 -27.26
C ASP A 138 14.43 12.41 -27.53
N TRP A 139 15.02 11.82 -26.48
CA TRP A 139 15.83 10.62 -26.60
C TRP A 139 14.98 9.42 -27.05
N CYS A 140 13.82 9.18 -26.45
CA CYS A 140 12.91 8.10 -26.85
C CYS A 140 12.48 8.26 -28.32
N ARG A 141 12.19 9.48 -28.76
CA ARG A 141 11.80 9.78 -30.13
C ARG A 141 12.94 9.50 -31.12
N GLN A 142 14.16 9.93 -30.77
CA GLN A 142 15.35 9.69 -31.59
C GLN A 142 15.67 8.19 -31.69
N HIS A 143 15.55 7.47 -30.59
CA HIS A 143 15.85 6.05 -30.52
C HIS A 143 14.83 5.21 -31.32
N ARG A 144 13.54 5.58 -31.26
CA ARG A 144 12.49 5.00 -32.12
C ARG A 144 12.69 5.33 -33.60
N ALA A 145 13.14 6.54 -33.90
CA ALA A 145 13.44 6.93 -35.28
C ALA A 145 14.62 6.17 -35.88
N ALA A 146 15.52 5.63 -35.08
CA ALA A 146 16.59 4.73 -35.48
C ALA A 146 16.11 3.30 -35.79
N GLY A 147 14.82 2.98 -35.55
CA GLY A 147 14.21 1.68 -35.84
C GLY A 147 14.08 0.75 -34.65
N ASN A 148 14.40 1.21 -33.45
CA ASN A 148 14.34 0.39 -32.22
C ASN A 148 12.99 0.52 -31.49
N THR A 149 12.66 -0.48 -30.69
CA THR A 149 11.51 -0.42 -29.78
C THR A 149 11.92 0.31 -28.50
N VAL A 150 11.14 1.31 -28.09
CA VAL A 150 11.34 1.99 -26.81
C VAL A 150 10.04 1.97 -26.02
N GLU A 151 10.06 1.25 -24.90
CA GLU A 151 8.98 1.24 -23.93
C GLU A 151 9.28 2.22 -22.81
N LEU A 152 8.30 3.07 -22.47
CA LEU A 152 8.39 4.02 -21.38
C LEU A 152 7.39 3.62 -20.30
N HIS A 153 7.90 3.22 -19.14
CA HIS A 153 7.08 2.87 -17.97
C HIS A 153 7.19 3.94 -16.90
N ASP A 154 6.11 4.71 -16.71
CA ASP A 154 6.00 5.64 -15.60
C ASP A 154 5.48 4.89 -14.38
N LEU A 155 6.29 4.84 -13.32
CA LEU A 155 6.06 4.05 -12.12
C LEU A 155 5.95 4.94 -10.88
N GLY A 156 5.97 6.25 -11.07
CA GLY A 156 5.92 7.25 -10.01
C GLY A 156 4.49 7.70 -9.70
N ALA A 157 4.29 8.23 -8.48
CA ALA A 157 3.05 8.88 -8.05
C ALA A 157 2.81 10.25 -8.73
N VAL A 158 3.66 10.65 -9.67
CA VAL A 158 3.55 11.90 -10.44
C VAL A 158 3.26 11.53 -11.87
N GLU A 159 2.05 11.74 -12.31
CA GLU A 159 1.68 11.64 -13.72
C GLU A 159 2.58 12.57 -14.54
N MET A 160 3.27 12.04 -15.55
CA MET A 160 4.12 12.85 -16.44
C MET A 160 3.38 14.02 -17.07
N ASP A 161 2.10 13.86 -17.35
CA ASP A 161 1.23 14.92 -17.85
C ASP A 161 1.12 16.13 -16.90
N SER A 162 1.26 15.92 -15.59
CA SER A 162 1.25 17.01 -14.61
C SER A 162 2.50 17.89 -14.68
N ALA A 163 3.63 17.35 -15.14
CA ALA A 163 4.87 18.11 -15.33
C ALA A 163 4.79 19.13 -16.48
N VAL A 164 3.89 18.92 -17.42
CA VAL A 164 3.61 19.87 -18.53
C VAL A 164 2.86 21.10 -18.03
N LEU A 165 2.05 20.95 -16.99
CA LEU A 165 1.19 22.02 -16.43
C LEU A 165 1.87 22.85 -15.34
N GLY A 166 3.03 22.43 -14.83
CA GLY A 166 3.78 23.12 -13.79
C GLY A 166 4.33 22.16 -12.71
N PRO A 167 5.05 22.67 -11.71
CA PRO A 167 5.59 21.85 -10.66
C PRO A 167 4.44 21.18 -9.88
N PRO A 168 4.46 19.86 -9.69
CA PRO A 168 3.43 19.15 -8.95
C PRO A 168 3.38 19.62 -7.50
N ILE A 169 2.17 19.76 -6.97
CA ILE A 169 1.95 20.06 -5.55
C ILE A 169 2.37 18.82 -4.76
N ARG A 170 3.44 18.93 -3.98
CA ARG A 170 3.83 17.87 -3.04
C ARG A 170 2.79 17.75 -1.95
N SER A 171 1.99 16.72 -1.95
CA SER A 171 1.33 16.26 -0.73
C SER A 171 2.37 15.50 0.09
N PHE A 172 3.02 16.17 1.03
CA PHE A 172 3.76 15.51 2.09
C PHE A 172 2.74 14.90 3.06
N THR A 173 2.39 13.66 2.86
CA THR A 173 1.93 12.83 3.96
C THR A 173 3.19 12.40 4.72
N PRO A 174 3.32 12.73 6.03
CA PRO A 174 4.39 12.19 6.84
C PRO A 174 4.33 10.66 6.73
N PHE A 175 5.44 10.03 6.39
CA PHE A 175 5.54 8.58 6.36
C PHE A 175 5.38 8.08 7.80
N ASP A 176 4.16 7.76 8.18
CA ASP A 176 3.89 7.04 9.42
C ASP A 176 4.41 5.62 9.23
N LYS A 177 5.35 5.19 10.08
CA LYS A 177 5.90 3.83 10.07
C LYS A 177 4.84 2.74 10.28
N ARG A 178 3.61 3.15 10.63
CA ARG A 178 2.44 2.27 10.79
C ARG A 178 1.49 2.29 9.58
N SER A 179 1.56 3.31 8.72
CA SER A 179 0.88 3.22 7.42
C SER A 179 1.68 2.26 6.57
N GLY A 180 1.29 1.01 6.63
CA GLY A 180 1.97 -0.11 6.00
C GLY A 180 2.32 0.22 4.55
N VAL A 181 3.48 -0.24 4.14
CA VAL A 181 3.84 -0.31 2.74
C VAL A 181 2.67 -1.03 2.05
N VAL A 182 1.78 -0.27 1.46
CA VAL A 182 0.70 -0.84 0.65
C VAL A 182 1.37 -1.25 -0.67
N PRO A 183 1.55 -2.55 -0.93
CA PRO A 183 2.25 -3.01 -2.14
C PRO A 183 1.64 -2.50 -3.44
N TRP A 184 0.41 -2.02 -3.34
CA TRP A 184 -0.44 -1.58 -4.43
C TRP A 184 -0.43 -0.06 -4.67
N SER A 185 0.20 0.73 -3.81
CA SER A 185 0.24 2.20 -3.95
C SER A 185 0.94 2.66 -5.24
N SER A 186 1.78 1.81 -5.80
CA SER A 186 2.48 2.03 -7.07
C SER A 186 2.03 1.09 -8.19
N TRP A 187 0.96 0.32 -7.96
CA TRP A 187 0.45 -0.60 -8.99
C TRP A 187 -0.28 0.16 -10.09
N GLN A 188 0.08 -0.12 -11.32
CA GLN A 188 -0.60 0.36 -12.52
C GLN A 188 -1.11 -0.84 -13.31
N PRO A 189 -2.32 -0.77 -13.89
CA PRO A 189 -2.79 -1.77 -14.84
C PRO A 189 -1.80 -1.93 -16.00
N GLN A 190 -1.42 -3.16 -16.33
CA GLN A 190 -0.55 -3.46 -17.45
C GLN A 190 -1.34 -4.16 -18.55
N ASP A 191 -1.09 -3.81 -19.80
CA ASP A 191 -1.78 -4.40 -20.96
C ASP A 191 -1.42 -5.88 -21.16
N THR A 192 -0.24 -6.31 -20.70
CA THR A 192 0.21 -7.70 -20.77
C THR A 192 1.01 -8.08 -19.54
N PRO A 193 0.35 -8.46 -18.42
CA PRO A 193 1.06 -8.83 -17.21
C PRO A 193 1.76 -10.18 -17.39
N SER A 194 3.09 -10.17 -17.49
CA SER A 194 3.91 -11.36 -17.31
C SER A 194 4.25 -11.49 -15.84
N VAL A 195 3.97 -12.66 -15.23
CA VAL A 195 4.34 -12.96 -13.84
C VAL A 195 5.84 -12.76 -13.61
N LEU A 196 6.66 -13.18 -14.57
CA LEU A 196 8.13 -13.03 -14.48
C LEU A 196 8.56 -11.56 -14.51
N HIS A 197 7.90 -10.72 -15.30
CA HIS A 197 8.14 -9.28 -15.33
C HIS A 197 7.78 -8.64 -13.98
N GLY A 198 6.61 -9.02 -13.42
CA GLY A 198 6.20 -8.60 -12.09
C GLY A 198 7.18 -9.00 -11.00
N LEU A 199 7.75 -10.21 -11.04
CA LEU A 199 8.78 -10.66 -10.10
C LEU A 199 10.06 -9.82 -10.18
N ALA A 200 10.52 -9.48 -11.39
CA ALA A 200 11.68 -8.62 -11.56
C ALA A 200 11.43 -7.21 -10.98
N ALA A 201 10.25 -6.63 -11.22
CA ALA A 201 9.85 -5.35 -10.64
C ALA A 201 9.75 -5.44 -9.10
N TYR A 202 9.18 -6.52 -8.57
CA TYR A 202 9.10 -6.79 -7.14
C TYR A 202 10.48 -6.78 -6.48
N HIS A 203 11.45 -7.52 -7.03
CA HIS A 203 12.80 -7.59 -6.46
C HIS A 203 13.52 -6.24 -6.49
N ARG A 204 13.32 -5.45 -7.52
CA ARG A 204 13.98 -4.14 -7.65
C ARG A 204 13.36 -3.07 -6.74
N ARG A 205 12.03 -3.07 -6.56
CA ARG A 205 11.29 -1.97 -5.94
C ARG A 205 10.64 -2.32 -4.62
N THR A 206 9.85 -3.38 -4.61
CA THR A 206 9.00 -3.72 -3.47
C THR A 206 9.78 -4.46 -2.39
N ALA A 207 10.58 -5.46 -2.77
CA ALA A 207 11.32 -6.27 -1.83
C ALA A 207 12.28 -5.49 -0.91
N PRO A 208 13.04 -4.47 -1.38
CA PRO A 208 13.88 -3.65 -0.50
C PRO A 208 13.09 -2.89 0.56
N VAL A 209 11.88 -2.43 0.22
CA VAL A 209 10.99 -1.69 1.13
C VAL A 209 10.31 -2.62 2.12
N LEU A 210 9.88 -3.81 1.65
CA LEU A 210 9.24 -4.83 2.48
C LEU A 210 10.21 -5.55 3.42
N ARG A 211 11.50 -5.65 3.05
CA ARG A 211 12.48 -6.47 3.79
C ARG A 211 12.55 -6.19 5.29
N PRO A 212 12.59 -4.94 5.77
CA PRO A 212 12.60 -4.67 7.22
C PRO A 212 11.38 -5.24 7.92
N HIS A 213 10.18 -5.07 7.33
CA HIS A 213 8.94 -5.61 7.89
C HIS A 213 8.91 -7.15 7.84
N MET A 214 9.36 -7.74 6.73
CA MET A 214 9.42 -9.20 6.59
C MET A 214 10.44 -9.84 7.54
N GLN A 215 11.51 -9.13 7.91
CA GLN A 215 12.48 -9.60 8.91
C GLN A 215 11.83 -9.79 10.29
N ASP A 216 10.92 -8.90 10.66
CA ASP A 216 10.18 -9.00 11.93
C ASP A 216 9.18 -10.17 11.94
N LEU A 217 8.78 -10.66 10.75
CA LEU A 217 7.84 -11.77 10.57
C LEU A 217 8.53 -13.13 10.32
N THR A 218 9.87 -13.22 10.37
CA THR A 218 10.59 -14.45 10.03
C THR A 218 10.37 -15.60 11.03
N GLU A 219 10.20 -15.29 12.30
CA GLU A 219 10.09 -16.30 13.35
C GLU A 219 8.64 -16.76 13.57
N SER A 220 7.66 -15.90 13.34
CA SER A 220 6.24 -16.22 13.55
C SER A 220 5.32 -15.29 12.76
N GLN A 221 4.10 -15.77 12.51
CA GLN A 221 2.99 -14.94 12.05
C GLN A 221 1.98 -14.80 13.19
N ASN A 222 1.35 -13.65 13.30
CA ASN A 222 0.33 -13.35 14.30
C ASN A 222 -0.84 -12.55 13.69
N PRO A 223 -1.53 -13.12 12.69
CA PRO A 223 -2.68 -12.47 12.08
C PRO A 223 -3.81 -12.35 13.09
N GLU A 224 -4.51 -11.22 13.07
CA GLU A 224 -5.68 -11.02 13.91
C GLU A 224 -6.93 -11.73 13.35
N THR A 225 -6.96 -11.92 12.03
CA THR A 225 -8.15 -12.35 11.30
C THR A 225 -7.86 -13.50 10.33
N LEU A 226 -8.72 -14.54 10.37
CA LEU A 226 -8.89 -15.47 9.25
C LEU A 226 -9.83 -14.83 8.22
N PHE A 227 -9.34 -14.57 7.01
CA PHE A 227 -10.11 -14.01 5.91
C PHE A 227 -10.43 -15.07 4.86
N LEU A 228 -11.70 -15.49 4.79
CA LEU A 228 -12.19 -16.50 3.86
C LEU A 228 -12.95 -15.83 2.71
N THR A 229 -12.52 -16.03 1.47
CA THR A 229 -13.09 -15.37 0.30
C THR A 229 -13.01 -16.20 -0.97
N CYS A 230 -13.64 -15.68 -2.03
CA CYS A 230 -13.59 -16.31 -3.36
C CYS A 230 -12.17 -16.26 -3.96
N ALA A 231 -11.87 -17.28 -4.79
CA ALA A 231 -10.64 -17.35 -5.57
C ALA A 231 -10.61 -16.36 -6.76
N ASP A 232 -11.68 -15.60 -7.00
CA ASP A 232 -11.77 -14.58 -8.05
C ASP A 232 -10.60 -13.59 -8.01
N SER A 233 -9.90 -13.43 -9.13
CA SER A 233 -8.68 -12.63 -9.22
C SER A 233 -8.87 -11.14 -8.91
N ARG A 234 -10.09 -10.63 -9.01
CA ARG A 234 -10.45 -9.23 -8.73
C ARG A 234 -10.59 -8.96 -7.23
N VAL A 235 -10.69 -9.99 -6.41
CA VAL A 235 -10.80 -9.88 -4.95
C VAL A 235 -9.42 -10.01 -4.33
N VAL A 236 -8.90 -8.94 -3.74
CA VAL A 236 -7.58 -8.91 -3.09
C VAL A 236 -7.76 -8.50 -1.63
N PRO A 237 -7.80 -9.46 -0.68
CA PRO A 237 -8.11 -9.19 0.72
C PRO A 237 -7.31 -8.07 1.35
N ASN A 238 -5.99 -8.06 1.15
CA ASN A 238 -5.12 -7.04 1.71
C ASN A 238 -5.40 -5.63 1.18
N VAL A 239 -5.86 -5.50 -0.08
CA VAL A 239 -6.28 -4.21 -0.64
C VAL A 239 -7.58 -3.74 0.01
N ILE A 240 -8.57 -4.65 0.08
CA ILE A 240 -9.92 -4.36 0.62
C ILE A 240 -9.85 -3.93 2.09
N THR A 241 -8.92 -4.51 2.86
CA THR A 241 -8.77 -4.27 4.30
C THR A 241 -7.64 -3.27 4.63
N SER A 242 -6.97 -2.71 3.63
CA SER A 242 -5.79 -1.85 3.81
C SER A 242 -4.73 -2.48 4.73
N SER A 243 -4.53 -3.80 4.61
CA SER A 243 -3.62 -4.59 5.46
C SER A 243 -2.36 -5.00 4.70
N GLY A 244 -1.31 -5.32 5.45
CA GLY A 244 -0.01 -5.74 4.95
C GLY A 244 0.25 -7.25 5.09
N PRO A 245 1.47 -7.70 4.73
CA PRO A 245 1.91 -9.06 5.00
C PRO A 245 1.90 -9.37 6.50
N GLY A 246 1.33 -10.50 6.88
CA GLY A 246 1.25 -10.96 8.28
C GLY A 246 -0.05 -10.60 9.00
N ASP A 247 -0.86 -9.67 8.49
CA ASP A 247 -2.06 -9.18 9.15
C ASP A 247 -3.26 -10.13 8.98
N LEU A 248 -3.32 -10.84 7.85
CA LEU A 248 -4.42 -11.75 7.52
C LEU A 248 -3.92 -13.18 7.29
N PHE A 249 -4.62 -14.15 7.88
CA PHE A 249 -4.53 -15.53 7.44
C PHE A 249 -5.62 -15.79 6.41
N THR A 250 -5.24 -15.92 5.13
CA THR A 250 -6.20 -15.91 4.02
C THR A 250 -6.47 -17.31 3.48
N VAL A 251 -7.74 -17.67 3.37
CA VAL A 251 -8.24 -18.88 2.70
C VAL A 251 -9.10 -18.48 1.51
N ARG A 252 -8.88 -19.13 0.37
CA ARG A 252 -9.61 -18.83 -0.87
C ARG A 252 -10.06 -20.12 -1.55
N ASN A 253 -11.33 -20.14 -1.93
CA ASN A 253 -11.90 -21.20 -2.76
C ASN A 253 -12.93 -20.66 -3.75
N VAL A 254 -13.39 -21.47 -4.67
CA VAL A 254 -14.39 -21.06 -5.65
C VAL A 254 -15.73 -20.82 -4.95
N GLY A 255 -16.19 -19.56 -4.93
CA GLY A 255 -17.48 -19.19 -4.35
C GLY A 255 -17.47 -18.96 -2.82
N ASN A 256 -16.33 -18.87 -2.17
CA ASN A 256 -16.21 -18.68 -0.69
C ASN A 256 -17.16 -19.61 0.10
N ILE A 257 -17.21 -20.88 -0.30
CA ILE A 257 -18.10 -21.91 0.28
C ILE A 257 -17.35 -22.63 1.42
N ILE A 258 -18.06 -22.84 2.50
CA ILE A 258 -17.62 -23.69 3.63
C ILE A 258 -18.57 -24.88 3.65
N PRO A 259 -18.13 -26.08 3.22
CA PRO A 259 -18.97 -27.26 3.23
C PRO A 259 -19.55 -27.54 4.62
N ALA A 260 -20.84 -27.84 4.68
CA ALA A 260 -21.47 -28.26 5.92
C ALA A 260 -20.91 -29.61 6.39
N ASP A 261 -21.10 -29.92 7.67
CA ASP A 261 -20.71 -31.20 8.28
C ASP A 261 -19.21 -31.49 8.29
N GLN A 262 -18.36 -30.45 8.12
CA GLN A 262 -16.89 -30.56 8.24
C GLN A 262 -16.26 -31.58 7.27
N VAL A 263 -16.80 -31.65 6.05
CA VAL A 263 -16.39 -32.66 5.06
C VAL A 263 -15.15 -32.27 4.24
N ASP A 264 -14.77 -30.99 4.22
CA ASP A 264 -13.56 -30.54 3.52
C ASP A 264 -12.40 -30.37 4.49
N GLU A 265 -11.46 -31.33 4.45
CA GLU A 265 -10.29 -31.34 5.35
C GLU A 265 -9.39 -30.11 5.21
N SER A 266 -9.33 -29.48 4.04
CA SER A 266 -8.49 -28.31 3.80
C SER A 266 -9.02 -27.07 4.52
N ILE A 267 -10.33 -26.86 4.44
CA ILE A 267 -11.01 -25.74 5.12
C ILE A 267 -11.00 -25.96 6.62
N GLU A 268 -11.31 -27.17 7.07
CA GLU A 268 -11.27 -27.53 8.50
C GLU A 268 -9.88 -27.35 9.11
N ALA A 269 -8.83 -27.80 8.42
CA ALA A 269 -7.46 -27.62 8.86
C ALA A 269 -7.08 -26.13 8.94
N ALA A 270 -7.52 -25.32 7.98
CA ALA A 270 -7.26 -23.89 7.99
C ALA A 270 -7.96 -23.18 9.15
N ILE A 271 -9.23 -23.51 9.43
CA ILE A 271 -9.97 -22.97 10.57
C ILE A 271 -9.31 -23.39 11.89
N ALA A 272 -8.95 -24.67 12.02
CA ALA A 272 -8.27 -25.17 13.22
C ALA A 272 -6.90 -24.50 13.43
N PHE A 273 -6.12 -24.35 12.36
CA PHE A 273 -4.83 -23.68 12.44
C PHE A 273 -4.98 -22.20 12.84
N ALA A 274 -5.92 -21.49 12.22
CA ALA A 274 -6.17 -20.07 12.52
C ALA A 274 -6.62 -19.88 13.99
N VAL A 275 -7.60 -20.65 14.45
CA VAL A 275 -8.20 -20.47 15.78
C VAL A 275 -7.31 -21.04 16.89
N ASP A 276 -6.77 -22.27 16.72
CA ASP A 276 -6.07 -22.97 17.80
C ASP A 276 -4.55 -22.72 17.83
N LYS A 277 -3.94 -22.36 16.70
CA LYS A 277 -2.49 -22.13 16.61
C LYS A 277 -2.13 -20.66 16.48
N LEU A 278 -2.86 -19.91 15.64
CA LEU A 278 -2.60 -18.49 15.45
C LEU A 278 -3.40 -17.61 16.41
N ASN A 279 -4.40 -18.15 17.11
CA ASN A 279 -5.25 -17.45 18.07
C ASN A 279 -5.93 -16.21 17.44
N VAL A 280 -6.41 -16.33 16.19
CA VAL A 280 -7.16 -15.25 15.56
C VAL A 280 -8.38 -14.87 16.41
N THR A 281 -8.72 -13.59 16.43
CA THR A 281 -9.86 -13.08 17.19
C THR A 281 -11.14 -13.01 16.36
N SER A 282 -10.99 -13.04 15.03
CA SER A 282 -12.11 -12.95 14.10
C SER A 282 -11.95 -13.85 12.87
N ILE A 283 -13.09 -14.22 12.29
CA ILE A 283 -13.20 -14.85 10.98
C ILE A 283 -14.09 -13.95 10.10
N VAL A 284 -13.57 -13.55 8.96
CA VAL A 284 -14.31 -12.80 7.94
C VAL A 284 -14.67 -13.72 6.79
N VAL A 285 -15.94 -13.74 6.40
CA VAL A 285 -16.39 -14.34 5.15
C VAL A 285 -16.72 -13.22 4.19
N CYS A 286 -16.03 -13.16 3.05
CA CYS A 286 -16.21 -12.10 2.07
C CYS A 286 -16.65 -12.67 0.70
N GLY A 287 -17.89 -12.35 0.30
CA GLY A 287 -18.39 -12.54 -1.06
C GLY A 287 -18.09 -11.33 -1.94
N HIS A 288 -18.48 -11.41 -3.21
CA HIS A 288 -18.27 -10.30 -4.14
C HIS A 288 -19.32 -10.26 -5.25
N SER A 289 -19.46 -9.10 -5.89
CA SER A 289 -20.37 -8.93 -7.04
C SER A 289 -19.88 -9.68 -8.27
N SER A 290 -20.81 -10.10 -9.13
CA SER A 290 -20.55 -10.82 -10.38
C SER A 290 -19.73 -12.09 -10.17
N CYS A 291 -19.99 -12.84 -9.11
CA CYS A 291 -19.29 -14.08 -8.78
C CYS A 291 -19.65 -15.20 -9.78
N GLY A 292 -18.61 -15.77 -10.43
CA GLY A 292 -18.79 -16.85 -11.39
C GLY A 292 -19.42 -18.11 -10.79
N ALA A 293 -19.07 -18.46 -9.54
CA ALA A 293 -19.68 -19.58 -8.82
C ALA A 293 -21.18 -19.37 -8.61
N MET A 294 -21.59 -18.20 -8.14
CA MET A 294 -23.02 -17.86 -7.95
C MET A 294 -23.77 -17.81 -9.28
N THR A 295 -23.12 -17.38 -10.36
CA THR A 295 -23.68 -17.41 -11.70
C THR A 295 -23.98 -18.85 -12.17
N ALA A 296 -23.04 -19.78 -11.97
CA ALA A 296 -23.20 -21.19 -12.29
C ALA A 296 -24.28 -21.84 -11.41
N MET A 297 -24.29 -21.59 -10.11
CA MET A 297 -25.27 -22.11 -9.17
C MET A 297 -26.71 -21.67 -9.49
N LEU A 298 -26.89 -20.47 -10.07
CA LEU A 298 -28.20 -20.03 -10.60
C LEU A 298 -28.56 -20.66 -11.96
N GLY A 299 -27.76 -21.59 -12.50
CA GLY A 299 -27.97 -22.20 -13.80
C GLY A 299 -27.82 -21.24 -14.98
N LYS A 300 -27.16 -20.09 -14.81
CA LYS A 300 -26.93 -19.10 -15.86
C LYS A 300 -25.76 -19.44 -16.76
N THR A 301 -24.85 -20.29 -16.28
CA THR A 301 -23.71 -20.84 -17.01
C THR A 301 -23.51 -22.29 -16.63
N ASP A 302 -23.10 -23.11 -17.60
CA ASP A 302 -22.68 -24.49 -17.35
C ASP A 302 -21.41 -24.46 -16.50
N ALA A 303 -21.32 -25.28 -15.45
CA ALA A 303 -20.09 -25.45 -14.67
C ALA A 303 -18.99 -26.14 -15.50
N GLY A 304 -19.35 -26.93 -16.49
CA GLY A 304 -18.48 -27.45 -17.55
C GLY A 304 -17.49 -28.55 -17.14
N ASP A 305 -17.39 -28.85 -15.84
CA ASP A 305 -16.48 -29.87 -15.31
C ASP A 305 -17.06 -30.55 -14.05
N GLU A 306 -16.94 -31.87 -13.98
CA GLU A 306 -17.47 -32.72 -12.91
C GLU A 306 -16.91 -32.28 -11.51
N HIS A 307 -15.66 -31.88 -11.43
CA HIS A 307 -15.07 -31.46 -10.17
C HIS A 307 -15.62 -30.12 -9.69
N LEU A 308 -15.87 -29.19 -10.63
CA LEU A 308 -16.48 -27.91 -10.30
C LEU A 308 -17.94 -28.08 -9.88
N GLU A 309 -18.70 -28.93 -10.58
CA GLU A 309 -20.08 -29.27 -10.20
C GLU A 309 -20.15 -29.88 -8.79
N SER A 310 -19.28 -30.87 -8.51
CA SER A 310 -19.19 -31.50 -7.20
C SER A 310 -18.84 -30.48 -6.10
N TRP A 311 -17.93 -29.54 -6.38
CA TRP A 311 -17.61 -28.49 -5.44
C TRP A 311 -18.79 -27.54 -5.20
N LEU A 312 -19.43 -27.05 -6.26
CA LEU A 312 -20.55 -26.12 -6.18
C LEU A 312 -21.79 -26.73 -5.50
N ALA A 313 -21.91 -28.06 -5.49
CA ALA A 313 -22.97 -28.75 -4.76
C ALA A 313 -22.94 -28.47 -3.26
N HIS A 314 -21.77 -28.18 -2.68
CA HIS A 314 -21.64 -27.72 -1.28
C HIS A 314 -22.30 -26.35 -1.03
N GLY A 315 -22.59 -25.59 -2.07
CA GLY A 315 -23.33 -24.33 -2.02
C GLY A 315 -24.86 -24.49 -2.02
N SER A 316 -25.40 -25.73 -2.11
CA SER A 316 -26.85 -25.97 -2.10
C SER A 316 -27.58 -25.29 -0.94
N PRO A 317 -27.09 -25.26 0.30
CA PRO A 317 -27.74 -24.54 1.39
C PRO A 317 -27.95 -23.04 1.10
N SER A 318 -27.03 -22.43 0.34
CA SER A 318 -27.16 -21.01 -0.05
C SER A 318 -28.24 -20.81 -1.14
N ILE A 319 -28.37 -21.73 -2.07
CA ILE A 319 -29.47 -21.74 -3.08
C ILE A 319 -30.80 -21.93 -2.40
N GLU A 320 -30.92 -22.94 -1.52
CA GLU A 320 -32.14 -23.20 -0.77
C GLU A 320 -32.55 -22.01 0.09
N ALA A 321 -31.61 -21.37 0.76
CA ALA A 321 -31.86 -20.18 1.55
C ALA A 321 -32.25 -18.96 0.68
N PHE A 322 -31.70 -18.84 -0.51
CA PHE A 322 -32.00 -17.74 -1.45
C PHE A 322 -33.46 -17.71 -1.86
N ASP A 323 -34.08 -18.89 -2.11
CA ASP A 323 -35.50 -19.10 -2.39
C ASP A 323 -36.10 -18.05 -3.36
N ASP A 324 -35.49 -17.91 -4.53
CA ASP A 324 -35.84 -16.94 -5.57
C ASP A 324 -35.89 -15.47 -5.07
N GLY A 325 -34.98 -15.11 -4.17
CA GLY A 325 -34.87 -13.75 -3.63
C GLY A 325 -35.78 -13.46 -2.44
N ARG A 326 -36.43 -14.46 -1.85
CA ARG A 326 -37.28 -14.29 -0.65
C ARG A 326 -36.51 -14.19 0.66
N HIS A 327 -35.22 -14.56 0.66
CA HIS A 327 -34.38 -14.38 1.83
C HIS A 327 -34.24 -12.89 2.21
N PRO A 328 -34.31 -12.51 3.51
CA PRO A 328 -34.26 -11.11 3.92
C PRO A 328 -33.04 -10.32 3.41
N VAL A 329 -31.86 -10.97 3.38
CA VAL A 329 -30.63 -10.38 2.81
C VAL A 329 -30.80 -10.14 1.30
N ALA A 330 -31.42 -11.07 0.56
CA ALA A 330 -31.71 -10.91 -0.88
C ALA A 330 -32.65 -9.72 -1.11
N GLN A 331 -33.68 -9.57 -0.30
CA GLN A 331 -34.64 -8.46 -0.40
C GLN A 331 -33.93 -7.12 -0.12
N SER A 332 -33.14 -7.05 0.93
CA SER A 332 -32.34 -5.85 1.25
C SER A 332 -31.36 -5.51 0.12
N ALA A 333 -30.71 -6.51 -0.49
CA ALA A 333 -29.83 -6.32 -1.63
C ALA A 333 -30.59 -5.88 -2.89
N ALA A 334 -31.80 -6.41 -3.13
CA ALA A 334 -32.66 -5.99 -4.23
C ALA A 334 -33.10 -4.53 -4.08
N GLU A 335 -33.48 -4.09 -2.87
CA GLU A 335 -33.81 -2.71 -2.56
C GLU A 335 -32.62 -1.76 -2.82
N ALA A 336 -31.39 -2.24 -2.59
CA ALA A 336 -30.15 -1.51 -2.92
C ALA A 336 -29.75 -1.58 -4.41
N GLY A 337 -30.55 -2.27 -5.27
CA GLY A 337 -30.34 -2.33 -6.71
C GLY A 337 -29.47 -3.48 -7.21
N PHE A 338 -29.07 -4.43 -6.36
CA PHE A 338 -28.25 -5.57 -6.76
C PHE A 338 -29.08 -6.65 -7.51
N GLY A 339 -28.48 -7.23 -8.55
CA GLY A 339 -29.08 -8.30 -9.34
C GLY A 339 -29.06 -9.66 -8.63
N ALA A 340 -29.76 -10.66 -9.17
CA ALA A 340 -29.97 -11.98 -8.55
C ALA A 340 -28.63 -12.71 -8.22
N VAL A 341 -27.60 -12.58 -9.03
CA VAL A 341 -26.26 -13.17 -8.76
C VAL A 341 -25.64 -12.57 -7.51
N ASP A 342 -25.73 -11.26 -7.37
CA ASP A 342 -25.13 -10.54 -6.23
C ASP A 342 -25.98 -10.76 -4.96
N GLN A 343 -27.30 -10.81 -5.11
CA GLN A 343 -28.22 -11.21 -4.03
C GLN A 343 -27.87 -12.60 -3.50
N LEU A 344 -27.70 -13.60 -4.40
CA LEU A 344 -27.26 -14.94 -4.00
C LEU A 344 -25.88 -14.93 -3.34
N SER A 345 -24.94 -14.12 -3.86
CA SER A 345 -23.60 -14.00 -3.25
C SER A 345 -23.67 -13.47 -1.81
N MET A 346 -24.54 -12.50 -1.54
CA MET A 346 -24.76 -11.98 -0.19
C MET A 346 -25.49 -12.98 0.72
N VAL A 347 -26.46 -13.72 0.18
CA VAL A 347 -27.12 -14.82 0.92
C VAL A 347 -26.10 -15.93 1.23
N ASN A 348 -25.23 -16.28 0.28
CA ASN A 348 -24.16 -17.23 0.52
C ASN A 348 -23.27 -16.75 1.68
N VAL A 349 -22.86 -15.48 1.72
CA VAL A 349 -22.11 -14.95 2.86
C VAL A 349 -22.86 -15.14 4.18
N ALA A 350 -24.15 -14.81 4.23
CA ALA A 350 -24.97 -14.99 5.44
C ALA A 350 -25.05 -16.46 5.89
N VAL A 351 -25.22 -17.40 4.95
CA VAL A 351 -25.24 -18.83 5.21
C VAL A 351 -23.89 -19.33 5.73
N GLN A 352 -22.79 -18.92 5.11
CA GLN A 352 -21.44 -19.31 5.56
C GLN A 352 -21.11 -18.73 6.95
N VAL A 353 -21.54 -17.52 7.25
CA VAL A 353 -21.44 -16.93 8.60
C VAL A 353 -22.20 -17.79 9.62
N GLN A 354 -23.41 -18.21 9.28
CA GLN A 354 -24.23 -19.06 10.16
C GLN A 354 -23.58 -20.44 10.34
N THR A 355 -23.02 -21.03 9.29
CA THR A 355 -22.26 -22.27 9.35
C THR A 355 -21.09 -22.16 10.34
N LEU A 356 -20.29 -21.10 10.23
CA LEU A 356 -19.19 -20.85 11.15
C LEU A 356 -19.64 -20.58 12.58
N GLN A 357 -20.73 -19.84 12.77
CA GLN A 357 -21.30 -19.62 14.11
C GLN A 357 -21.83 -20.90 14.74
N SER A 358 -22.15 -21.90 13.95
CA SER A 358 -22.54 -23.24 14.42
C SER A 358 -21.34 -24.17 14.63
N HIS A 359 -20.19 -23.86 13.99
CA HIS A 359 -18.97 -24.63 14.06
C HIS A 359 -18.31 -24.55 15.45
N PRO A 360 -17.77 -25.64 16.02
CA PRO A 360 -17.16 -25.65 17.37
C PRO A 360 -16.07 -24.59 17.56
N LEU A 361 -15.20 -24.39 16.57
CA LEU A 361 -14.14 -23.39 16.61
C LEU A 361 -14.65 -21.99 16.28
N GLY A 362 -15.58 -21.87 15.32
CA GLY A 362 -16.13 -20.57 14.91
C GLY A 362 -16.89 -19.87 16.05
N ARG A 363 -17.50 -20.61 16.98
CA ARG A 363 -18.16 -20.04 18.17
C ARG A 363 -17.21 -19.34 19.13
N ARG A 364 -15.92 -19.58 19.03
CA ARG A 364 -14.91 -19.04 19.94
C ARG A 364 -14.37 -17.67 19.49
N VAL A 365 -14.72 -17.24 18.30
CA VAL A 365 -14.22 -16.03 17.66
C VAL A 365 -15.37 -15.20 17.09
N ASN A 366 -15.12 -13.95 16.77
CA ASN A 366 -16.11 -13.09 16.10
C ASN A 366 -16.21 -13.47 14.62
N VAL A 367 -17.43 -13.74 14.11
CA VAL A 367 -17.65 -14.07 12.69
C VAL A 367 -18.36 -12.90 12.00
N ILE A 368 -17.76 -12.38 10.94
CA ILE A 368 -18.18 -11.18 10.21
C ILE A 368 -18.44 -11.52 8.76
N GLY A 369 -19.61 -11.13 8.23
CA GLY A 369 -19.94 -11.23 6.80
C GLY A 369 -19.64 -9.91 6.08
N LEU A 370 -18.93 -9.97 4.96
CA LEU A 370 -18.65 -8.86 4.06
C LEU A 370 -19.02 -9.19 2.63
N PHE A 371 -19.37 -8.17 1.87
CA PHE A 371 -19.56 -8.26 0.42
C PHE A 371 -18.80 -7.13 -0.26
N TYR A 372 -17.98 -7.48 -1.23
CA TYR A 372 -17.22 -6.53 -2.04
C TYR A 372 -17.89 -6.30 -3.39
N ASP A 373 -18.37 -5.08 -3.61
CA ASP A 373 -18.87 -4.68 -4.94
C ASP A 373 -17.70 -4.23 -5.81
N ILE A 374 -17.37 -5.02 -6.82
CA ILE A 374 -16.24 -4.80 -7.71
C ILE A 374 -16.40 -3.50 -8.52
N ALA A 375 -17.64 -3.17 -8.92
CA ALA A 375 -17.89 -2.01 -9.78
C ALA A 375 -17.64 -0.68 -9.07
N SER A 376 -18.05 -0.58 -7.81
CA SER A 376 -17.88 0.64 -6.99
C SER A 376 -16.67 0.59 -6.07
N ALA A 377 -16.00 -0.58 -5.97
CA ALA A 377 -14.97 -0.90 -4.96
C ALA A 377 -15.47 -0.72 -3.51
N ALA A 378 -16.78 -0.70 -3.28
CA ALA A 378 -17.37 -0.58 -1.96
C ALA A 378 -17.40 -1.92 -1.23
N VAL A 379 -17.27 -1.88 0.09
CA VAL A 379 -17.45 -3.03 0.97
C VAL A 379 -18.71 -2.82 1.80
N LEU A 380 -19.60 -3.80 1.76
CA LEU A 380 -20.82 -3.83 2.57
C LEU A 380 -20.67 -4.89 3.64
N LYS A 381 -21.25 -4.64 4.81
CA LYS A 381 -21.39 -5.65 5.84
C LYS A 381 -22.68 -6.44 5.58
N VAL A 382 -22.58 -7.76 5.64
CA VAL A 382 -23.72 -8.67 5.51
C VAL A 382 -24.09 -9.16 6.90
N THR A 383 -25.29 -8.81 7.33
CA THR A 383 -25.89 -9.31 8.57
C THR A 383 -26.81 -10.51 8.26
N PRO A 384 -27.36 -11.22 9.24
CA PRO A 384 -28.30 -12.31 8.97
C PRO A 384 -29.58 -11.89 8.23
N THR A 385 -29.95 -10.59 8.26
CA THR A 385 -31.25 -10.12 7.75
C THR A 385 -31.16 -8.99 6.71
N HIS A 386 -30.02 -8.29 6.62
CA HIS A 386 -29.89 -7.15 5.72
C HIS A 386 -28.41 -6.86 5.40
N ILE A 387 -28.19 -5.95 4.47
CA ILE A 387 -26.88 -5.40 4.16
C ILE A 387 -26.75 -3.98 4.75
N GLU A 388 -25.55 -3.66 5.22
CA GLU A 388 -25.21 -2.35 5.79
C GLU A 388 -24.04 -1.73 5.02
N ALA A 389 -24.15 -0.46 4.65
CA ALA A 389 -22.98 0.29 4.22
C ALA A 389 -22.05 0.48 5.41
N LEU A 390 -20.76 0.18 5.21
CA LEU A 390 -19.74 0.56 6.18
C LEU A 390 -19.52 2.08 6.02
N VAL A 391 -20.21 2.84 6.85
CA VAL A 391 -19.98 4.30 6.95
C VAL A 391 -18.65 4.48 7.65
N ASP A 392 -17.80 5.41 7.14
CA ASP A 392 -16.51 5.75 7.70
C ASP A 392 -16.58 5.80 9.25
N ALA A 393 -15.92 4.84 9.89
CA ALA A 393 -15.56 4.99 11.27
C ALA A 393 -14.49 6.09 11.33
N ALA A 394 -14.96 7.31 11.63
CA ALA A 394 -14.13 8.51 11.76
C ALA A 394 -13.08 8.36 12.87
#